data_f02f6f341f0dc5a5dc336d9ff221c021
#
_entry.id   f02f6f341f0dc5a5dc336d9ff221c021
#
_cell.length_a   1.000
_cell.length_b   1.000
_cell.length_c   1.000
_cell.angle_alpha   90.00
_cell.angle_beta   90.00
_cell.angle_gamma   90.00
#
_symmetry.space_group_name_H-M   'P 1'
#
loop_
_entity.id
_entity.type
_entity.pdbx_description
1 polymer ?
#
loop_
_entity_poly.entity_id
_entity_poly.type
_entity_poly.pdbx_seq_one_letter_code
_entity_poly.pdbx_strand_id
1 'polypeptide(L)'
;MDDKRLDSGRYISGLSAHRGSAVFTVEVPEAGEYSLTLGIRKKSNSFKYLEVTVNGGDKYTTTVPPTKGSTADGRHQVKITLEAGSNTIELENPVASRQDSAAIQYAKMGRELMRATAEYADRNGTEERPIVYSICEWGRNLPWRWGAAAGNLWRTTPDIQANWKSVLGIYEVNVNLFKYSGKGNWNDPDMLEVGNGDLTAEENRSH
;
A
#
# COMPACT_ATOMS: atom_id res chain seq x y z
N MET A 1 -34.03 14.17 0.84
CA MET A 1 -33.17 13.05 0.34
C MET A 1 -33.37 11.88 1.28
N ASP A 2 -34.11 10.89 0.84
CA ASP A 2 -34.35 9.72 1.68
C ASP A 2 -33.09 8.87 1.75
N ASP A 3 -32.56 8.78 2.96
CA ASP A 3 -31.42 7.93 3.31
C ASP A 3 -31.90 6.48 3.28
N LYS A 4 -31.80 5.80 2.13
CA LYS A 4 -32.13 4.36 2.04
C LYS A 4 -31.04 3.58 2.77
N ARG A 5 -31.20 3.44 4.08
CA ARG A 5 -30.37 2.58 4.90
C ARG A 5 -30.68 1.12 4.61
N LEU A 6 -29.72 0.41 4.07
CA LEU A 6 -29.68 -1.05 4.12
C LEU A 6 -29.19 -1.51 5.50
N ASP A 7 -29.83 -1.04 6.56
CA ASP A 7 -29.48 -1.42 7.92
C ASP A 7 -30.28 -2.69 8.31
N SER A 8 -29.85 -3.82 7.74
CA SER A 8 -30.41 -5.12 8.08
C SER A 8 -29.70 -5.78 9.27
N GLY A 9 -28.74 -5.11 9.91
CA GLY A 9 -27.86 -5.71 10.92
C GLY A 9 -26.96 -6.82 10.39
N ARG A 10 -26.89 -7.02 9.07
CA ARG A 10 -26.07 -8.03 8.40
C ARG A 10 -24.84 -7.37 7.78
N TYR A 11 -23.73 -8.07 7.83
CA TYR A 11 -22.46 -7.64 7.23
C TYR A 11 -22.12 -8.51 6.04
N ILE A 12 -21.63 -7.89 4.97
CA ILE A 12 -20.95 -8.60 3.90
C ILE A 12 -19.52 -8.83 4.35
N SER A 13 -19.09 -10.07 4.34
CA SER A 13 -17.72 -10.48 4.65
C SER A 13 -17.06 -11.10 3.43
N GLY A 14 -15.73 -11.26 3.48
CA GLY A 14 -15.00 -11.93 2.39
C GLY A 14 -14.45 -11.00 1.31
N LEU A 15 -14.60 -9.67 1.44
CA LEU A 15 -14.00 -8.68 0.56
C LEU A 15 -12.49 -8.53 0.79
N SER A 16 -11.81 -9.57 1.26
CA SER A 16 -10.36 -9.54 1.48
C SER A 16 -9.63 -10.31 0.39
N ALA A 17 -8.56 -9.73 -0.12
CA ALA A 17 -7.61 -10.39 -1.01
C ALA A 17 -8.23 -10.94 -2.33
N HIS A 18 -8.88 -10.11 -3.14
CA HIS A 18 -9.48 -10.45 -4.44
C HIS A 18 -10.41 -11.68 -4.44
N ARG A 19 -11.00 -12.00 -3.31
CA ARG A 19 -11.77 -13.23 -3.17
C ARG A 19 -13.28 -13.04 -3.25
N GLY A 20 -13.73 -11.82 -3.39
CA GLY A 20 -15.15 -11.55 -3.50
C GLY A 20 -15.42 -10.10 -3.84
N SER A 21 -16.52 -9.92 -4.53
CA SER A 21 -17.15 -8.63 -4.74
C SER A 21 -18.53 -8.60 -4.07
N ALA A 22 -19.02 -7.41 -3.81
CA ALA A 22 -20.40 -7.18 -3.39
C ALA A 22 -21.05 -6.28 -4.43
N VAL A 23 -22.13 -6.76 -5.00
CA VAL A 23 -22.89 -6.01 -6.01
C VAL A 23 -24.21 -5.56 -5.41
N PHE A 24 -24.52 -4.29 -5.57
CA PHE A 24 -25.77 -3.66 -5.16
C PHE A 24 -26.47 -3.06 -6.36
N THR A 25 -27.78 -3.17 -6.40
CA THR A 25 -28.62 -2.44 -7.34
C THR A 25 -29.31 -1.30 -6.62
N VAL A 26 -29.20 -0.09 -7.15
CA VAL A 26 -29.87 1.09 -6.63
C VAL A 26 -30.65 1.78 -7.72
N GLU A 27 -31.80 2.35 -7.37
CA GLU A 27 -32.57 3.18 -8.29
C GLU A 27 -32.54 4.62 -7.85
N VAL A 28 -32.25 5.53 -8.77
CA VAL A 28 -32.24 6.95 -8.53
C VAL A 28 -33.14 7.67 -9.55
N PRO A 29 -33.85 8.73 -9.15
CA PRO A 29 -34.80 9.40 -10.02
C PRO A 29 -34.13 10.23 -11.13
N GLU A 30 -32.92 10.69 -10.91
CA GLU A 30 -32.20 11.57 -11.83
C GLU A 30 -30.73 11.17 -11.94
N ALA A 31 -30.12 11.40 -13.09
CA ALA A 31 -28.68 11.24 -13.26
C ALA A 31 -27.92 12.33 -12.51
N GLY A 32 -26.79 11.98 -11.91
CA GLY A 32 -25.99 12.97 -11.20
C GLY A 32 -24.92 12.37 -10.27
N GLU A 33 -24.28 13.26 -9.52
CA GLU A 33 -23.32 12.88 -8.47
C GLU A 33 -24.05 12.54 -7.17
N TYR A 34 -23.75 11.36 -6.64
CA TYR A 34 -24.31 10.83 -5.40
C TYR A 34 -23.21 10.52 -4.39
N SER A 35 -23.53 10.53 -3.11
CA SER A 35 -22.64 10.11 -2.05
C SER A 35 -22.98 8.69 -1.58
N LEU A 36 -22.11 7.74 -1.92
CA LEU A 36 -22.20 6.38 -1.39
C LEU A 36 -21.57 6.35 0.00
N THR A 37 -22.37 6.08 1.03
CA THR A 37 -21.88 5.94 2.40
C THR A 37 -21.81 4.45 2.78
N LEU A 38 -20.61 3.99 3.10
CA LEU A 38 -20.35 2.61 3.49
C LEU A 38 -20.13 2.52 5.00
N GLY A 39 -20.88 1.67 5.68
CA GLY A 39 -20.57 1.22 7.03
C GLY A 39 -19.48 0.14 6.96
N ILE A 40 -18.32 0.37 7.54
CA ILE A 40 -17.18 -0.55 7.42
C ILE A 40 -16.70 -0.98 8.79
N ARG A 41 -16.53 -2.29 8.94
CA ARG A 41 -15.93 -2.90 10.12
C ARG A 41 -14.70 -3.69 9.71
N LYS A 42 -13.54 -3.37 10.28
CA LYS A 42 -12.30 -4.10 10.00
C LYS A 42 -11.45 -4.31 11.25
N LYS A 43 -10.71 -5.41 11.29
CA LYS A 43 -9.82 -5.76 12.41
C LYS A 43 -8.49 -5.01 12.40
N SER A 44 -8.08 -4.53 11.22
CA SER A 44 -6.77 -3.90 11.04
C SER A 44 -6.81 -2.39 11.30
N ASN A 45 -5.81 -1.87 11.99
CA ASN A 45 -5.60 -0.43 12.18
C ASN A 45 -4.94 0.26 10.96
N SER A 46 -4.61 -0.48 9.91
CA SER A 46 -4.03 0.07 8.68
C SER A 46 -5.12 0.56 7.72
N PHE A 47 -4.77 1.46 6.82
CA PHE A 47 -5.58 1.78 5.66
C PHE A 47 -5.79 0.54 4.80
N LYS A 48 -6.92 0.49 4.11
CA LYS A 48 -7.26 -0.54 3.12
C LYS A 48 -7.74 0.12 1.85
N TYR A 49 -7.65 -0.59 0.75
CA TYR A 49 -8.18 -0.15 -0.53
C TYR A 49 -9.55 -0.77 -0.77
N LEU A 50 -10.41 0.00 -1.41
CA LEU A 50 -11.69 -0.44 -1.91
C LEU A 50 -11.81 0.04 -3.35
N GLU A 51 -12.15 -0.84 -4.25
CA GLU A 51 -12.45 -0.54 -5.63
C GLU A 51 -13.96 -0.48 -5.80
N VAL A 52 -14.42 0.54 -6.47
CA VAL A 52 -15.83 0.79 -6.76
C VAL A 52 -16.01 0.84 -8.27
N THR A 53 -16.94 0.07 -8.79
CA THR A 53 -17.33 0.08 -10.20
C THR A 53 -18.81 0.39 -10.29
N VAL A 54 -19.20 1.33 -11.12
CA VAL A 54 -20.59 1.69 -11.39
C VAL A 54 -20.95 1.25 -12.80
N ASN A 55 -22.02 0.48 -12.95
CA ASN A 55 -22.57 0.02 -14.24
C ASN A 55 -21.53 -0.67 -15.13
N GLY A 56 -20.55 -1.36 -14.53
CA GLY A 56 -19.48 -2.02 -15.27
C GLY A 56 -18.51 -1.08 -15.99
N GLY A 57 -18.53 0.21 -15.64
CA GLY A 57 -17.62 1.23 -16.17
C GLY A 57 -16.23 1.18 -15.54
N ASP A 58 -15.55 2.33 -15.55
CA ASP A 58 -14.20 2.46 -15.01
C ASP A 58 -14.13 2.17 -13.51
N LYS A 59 -13.09 1.48 -13.12
CA LYS A 59 -12.82 1.17 -11.73
C LYS A 59 -12.22 2.36 -10.99
N TYR A 60 -12.79 2.68 -9.86
CA TYR A 60 -12.35 3.77 -9.00
C TYR A 60 -11.84 3.24 -7.67
N THR A 61 -10.56 3.47 -7.36
CA THR A 61 -9.95 3.02 -6.11
C THR A 61 -10.00 4.11 -5.05
N THR A 62 -10.55 3.78 -3.89
CA THR A 62 -10.58 4.66 -2.71
C THR A 62 -9.86 4.01 -1.52
N THR A 63 -9.39 4.85 -0.61
CA THR A 63 -8.67 4.40 0.59
C THR A 63 -9.59 4.44 1.81
N VAL A 64 -9.84 3.28 2.39
CA VAL A 64 -10.65 3.12 3.60
C VAL A 64 -9.79 3.33 4.84
N PRO A 65 -10.10 4.33 5.68
CA PRO A 65 -9.32 4.63 6.88
C PRO A 65 -9.43 3.52 7.95
N PRO A 66 -8.55 3.53 8.95
CA PRO A 66 -8.67 2.65 10.12
C PRO A 66 -10.00 2.84 10.84
N THR A 67 -10.57 1.74 11.34
CA THR A 67 -11.69 1.76 12.26
C THR A 67 -11.19 1.47 13.69
N LYS A 68 -11.94 1.89 14.71
CA LYS A 68 -11.58 1.65 16.13
C LYS A 68 -11.79 0.17 16.53
N GLY A 69 -11.08 -0.74 15.85
CA GLY A 69 -11.17 -2.17 16.09
C GLY A 69 -12.36 -2.86 15.42
N SER A 70 -12.54 -4.16 15.70
CA SER A 70 -13.56 -4.99 15.04
C SER A 70 -15.00 -4.78 15.56
N THR A 71 -15.17 -3.97 16.61
CA THR A 71 -16.46 -3.73 17.26
C THR A 71 -17.07 -2.37 16.92
N ALA A 72 -16.30 -1.45 16.34
CA ALA A 72 -16.77 -0.13 15.96
C ALA A 72 -16.92 -0.01 14.44
N ASP A 73 -18.06 0.48 14.01
CA ASP A 73 -18.32 0.76 12.60
C ASP A 73 -17.69 2.11 12.22
N GLY A 74 -16.84 2.09 11.21
CA GLY A 74 -16.39 3.30 10.54
C GLY A 74 -17.34 3.65 9.40
N ARG A 75 -17.48 4.94 9.11
CA ARG A 75 -18.15 5.42 7.90
C ARG A 75 -17.14 5.88 6.88
N HIS A 76 -17.31 5.44 5.65
CA HIS A 76 -16.51 5.88 4.51
C HIS A 76 -17.42 6.37 3.41
N GLN A 77 -17.18 7.56 2.90
CA GLN A 77 -17.99 8.18 1.85
C GLN A 77 -17.20 8.24 0.54
N VAL A 78 -17.86 7.89 -0.54
CA VAL A 78 -17.32 7.93 -1.89
C VAL A 78 -18.32 8.66 -2.78
N LYS A 79 -17.86 9.60 -3.58
CA LYS A 79 -18.67 10.23 -4.61
C LYS A 79 -18.70 9.32 -5.83
N ILE A 80 -19.89 9.07 -6.35
CA ILE A 80 -20.12 8.25 -7.54
C ILE A 80 -21.13 8.97 -8.45
N THR A 81 -21.01 8.72 -9.74
CA THR A 81 -21.99 9.21 -10.73
C THR A 81 -22.95 8.09 -11.06
N LEU A 82 -24.24 8.36 -10.99
CA LEU A 82 -25.31 7.42 -11.33
C LEU A 82 -26.16 7.97 -12.47
N GLU A 83 -26.64 7.08 -13.32
CA GLU A 83 -27.64 7.36 -14.34
C GLU A 83 -29.06 7.37 -13.72
N ALA A 84 -30.01 8.02 -14.36
CA ALA A 84 -31.42 7.93 -13.95
C ALA A 84 -31.92 6.48 -14.10
N GLY A 85 -32.64 5.99 -13.10
CA GLY A 85 -33.15 4.61 -13.05
C GLY A 85 -32.22 3.65 -12.32
N SER A 86 -32.12 2.43 -12.81
CA SER A 86 -31.40 1.33 -12.16
C SER A 86 -29.89 1.38 -12.42
N ASN A 87 -29.11 1.32 -11.34
CA ASN A 87 -27.64 1.29 -11.41
C ASN A 87 -27.10 0.11 -10.61
N THR A 88 -26.02 -0.47 -11.09
CA THR A 88 -25.25 -1.47 -10.33
C THR A 88 -23.99 -0.83 -9.75
N ILE A 89 -23.72 -1.11 -8.48
CA ILE A 89 -22.50 -0.68 -7.78
C ILE A 89 -21.78 -1.95 -7.30
N GLU A 90 -20.61 -2.19 -7.82
CA GLU A 90 -19.75 -3.29 -7.39
C GLU A 90 -18.64 -2.77 -6.50
N LEU A 91 -18.43 -3.45 -5.37
CA LEU A 91 -17.39 -3.17 -4.40
C LEU A 91 -16.46 -4.38 -4.31
N GLU A 92 -15.16 -4.18 -4.51
CA GLU A 92 -14.17 -5.23 -4.34
C GLU A 92 -12.89 -4.72 -3.68
N ASN A 93 -12.08 -5.63 -3.16
CA ASN A 93 -10.75 -5.27 -2.67
C ASN A 93 -9.74 -5.50 -3.81
N PRO A 94 -9.09 -4.47 -4.35
CA PRO A 94 -8.15 -4.58 -5.45
C PRO A 94 -6.85 -5.31 -5.08
N VAL A 95 -6.65 -5.60 -3.79
CA VAL A 95 -5.37 -6.08 -3.27
C VAL A 95 -5.43 -7.56 -2.94
N ALA A 96 -4.73 -8.39 -3.71
CA ALA A 96 -4.71 -9.84 -3.55
C ALA A 96 -3.99 -10.31 -2.27
N SER A 97 -3.01 -9.56 -1.76
CA SER A 97 -2.17 -9.97 -0.64
C SER A 97 -1.62 -8.77 0.14
N ARG A 98 -0.93 -9.04 1.25
CA ARG A 98 -0.15 -8.00 1.96
C ARG A 98 0.95 -7.41 1.09
N GLN A 99 1.56 -8.24 0.26
CA GLN A 99 2.62 -7.84 -0.67
C GLN A 99 2.08 -6.81 -1.66
N ASP A 100 0.93 -7.05 -2.27
CA ASP A 100 0.32 -6.12 -3.22
C ASP A 100 -0.07 -4.82 -2.52
N SER A 101 -0.58 -4.90 -1.29
CA SER A 101 -0.89 -3.71 -0.49
C SER A 101 0.34 -2.85 -0.22
N ALA A 102 1.46 -3.45 0.13
CA ALA A 102 2.73 -2.74 0.33
C ALA A 102 3.21 -2.12 -0.98
N ALA A 103 3.27 -2.89 -2.06
CA ALA A 103 3.67 -2.42 -3.38
C ALA A 103 2.86 -1.19 -3.84
N ILE A 104 1.53 -1.22 -3.71
CA ILE A 104 0.65 -0.11 -4.08
C ILE A 104 0.93 1.14 -3.25
N GLN A 105 1.13 0.99 -1.93
CA GLN A 105 1.37 2.12 -1.04
C GLN A 105 2.71 2.79 -1.32
N TYR A 106 3.78 2.01 -1.46
CA TYR A 106 5.11 2.53 -1.76
C TYR A 106 5.19 3.11 -3.17
N ALA A 107 4.55 2.49 -4.17
CA ALA A 107 4.46 3.04 -5.52
C ALA A 107 3.68 4.36 -5.56
N LYS A 108 2.62 4.51 -4.75
CA LYS A 108 1.93 5.79 -4.60
C LYS A 108 2.86 6.86 -4.05
N MET A 109 3.59 6.57 -2.98
CA MET A 109 4.56 7.51 -2.40
C MET A 109 5.65 7.87 -3.42
N GLY A 110 6.21 6.89 -4.13
CA GLY A 110 7.22 7.14 -5.17
C GLY A 110 6.72 8.10 -6.26
N ARG A 111 5.50 7.90 -6.76
CA ARG A 111 4.88 8.83 -7.73
C ARG A 111 4.68 10.23 -7.17
N GLU A 112 4.24 10.37 -5.92
CA GLU A 112 4.04 11.67 -5.29
C GLU A 112 5.38 12.39 -5.07
N LEU A 113 6.46 11.69 -4.73
CA LEU A 113 7.79 12.26 -4.64
C LEU A 113 8.29 12.79 -6.00
N MET A 114 8.10 12.03 -7.07
CA MET A 114 8.45 12.46 -8.43
C MET A 114 7.62 13.66 -8.86
N ARG A 115 6.31 13.65 -8.59
CA ARG A 115 5.44 14.79 -8.89
C ARG A 115 5.86 16.05 -8.14
N ALA A 116 6.22 15.92 -6.87
CA ALA A 116 6.64 17.06 -6.05
C ALA A 116 7.94 17.71 -6.56
N THR A 117 8.92 16.91 -7.02
CA THR A 117 10.17 17.47 -7.58
C THR A 117 9.93 18.14 -8.94
N ALA A 118 9.07 17.57 -9.80
CA ALA A 118 8.69 18.18 -11.06
C ALA A 118 7.95 19.52 -10.85
N GLU A 119 6.93 19.56 -9.97
CA GLU A 119 6.21 20.77 -9.64
C GLU A 119 7.10 21.85 -9.00
N TYR A 120 8.09 21.43 -8.22
CA TYR A 120 9.09 22.37 -7.68
C TYR A 120 9.94 22.99 -8.78
N ALA A 121 10.44 22.17 -9.70
CA ALA A 121 11.25 22.60 -10.83
C ALA A 121 10.49 23.61 -11.72
N ASP A 122 9.26 23.29 -12.07
CA ASP A 122 8.37 24.16 -12.88
C ASP A 122 8.14 25.51 -12.20
N ARG A 123 7.82 25.52 -10.92
CA ARG A 123 7.56 26.77 -10.18
C ARG A 123 8.79 27.66 -10.02
N ASN A 124 9.97 27.10 -10.00
CA ASN A 124 11.22 27.81 -9.73
C ASN A 124 12.09 28.00 -10.97
N GLY A 125 11.69 27.47 -12.13
CA GLY A 125 12.49 27.54 -13.37
C GLY A 125 13.84 26.82 -13.24
N THR A 126 13.88 25.68 -12.53
CA THR A 126 15.09 24.89 -12.27
C THR A 126 14.94 23.47 -12.81
N GLU A 127 16.01 22.70 -12.80
CA GLU A 127 15.94 21.26 -13.05
C GLU A 127 15.28 20.52 -11.88
N GLU A 128 14.70 19.35 -12.16
CA GLU A 128 14.17 18.46 -11.14
C GLU A 128 15.29 17.99 -10.18
N ARG A 129 14.97 17.95 -8.89
CA ARG A 129 15.90 17.44 -7.88
C ARG A 129 15.69 15.94 -7.70
N PRO A 130 16.73 15.12 -7.93
CA PRO A 130 16.59 13.69 -7.75
C PRO A 130 16.35 13.35 -6.27
N ILE A 131 15.43 12.42 -6.04
CA ILE A 131 15.12 11.89 -4.71
C ILE A 131 15.48 10.40 -4.70
N VAL A 132 16.32 9.99 -3.74
CA VAL A 132 16.58 8.58 -3.47
C VAL A 132 15.52 8.10 -2.48
N TYR A 133 14.64 7.24 -2.94
CA TYR A 133 13.58 6.68 -2.11
C TYR A 133 13.94 5.29 -1.61
N SER A 134 14.19 5.19 -0.31
CA SER A 134 14.46 3.94 0.41
C SER A 134 13.18 3.35 0.99
N ILE A 135 12.88 2.10 0.65
CA ILE A 135 11.69 1.37 1.07
C ILE A 135 12.02 0.52 2.30
N CYS A 136 11.35 0.76 3.42
CA CYS A 136 11.59 0.07 4.69
C CYS A 136 10.50 -0.98 4.97
N GLU A 137 10.61 -2.15 4.32
CA GLU A 137 9.68 -3.28 4.45
C GLU A 137 10.25 -4.48 5.21
N TRP A 138 11.50 -4.43 5.62
CA TRP A 138 12.16 -5.48 6.40
C TRP A 138 12.08 -6.88 5.76
N GLY A 139 11.98 -6.96 4.43
CA GLY A 139 11.83 -8.21 3.70
C GLY A 139 10.47 -8.89 3.80
N ARG A 140 9.56 -8.39 4.64
CA ARG A 140 8.29 -9.07 4.99
C ARG A 140 7.33 -9.25 3.82
N ASN A 141 7.33 -8.30 2.88
CA ASN A 141 6.45 -8.30 1.71
C ASN A 141 7.23 -8.49 0.41
N LEU A 142 8.40 -9.12 0.49
CA LEU A 142 9.28 -9.43 -0.64
C LEU A 142 9.59 -8.18 -1.50
N PRO A 143 10.10 -7.08 -0.89
CA PRO A 143 10.23 -5.79 -1.57
C PRO A 143 11.16 -5.85 -2.80
N TRP A 144 12.10 -6.77 -2.86
CA TRP A 144 12.94 -7.01 -4.05
C TRP A 144 12.17 -7.39 -5.31
N ARG A 145 10.91 -7.87 -5.19
CA ARG A 145 10.09 -8.25 -6.35
C ARG A 145 9.38 -7.07 -7.01
N TRP A 146 9.13 -6.00 -6.27
CA TRP A 146 8.32 -4.87 -6.72
C TRP A 146 8.96 -3.51 -6.43
N GLY A 147 9.98 -3.44 -5.56
CA GLY A 147 10.58 -2.20 -5.09
C GLY A 147 11.14 -1.32 -6.20
N ALA A 148 11.68 -1.92 -7.27
CA ALA A 148 12.17 -1.20 -8.43
C ALA A 148 11.13 -0.32 -9.15
N ALA A 149 9.84 -0.66 -9.03
CA ALA A 149 8.74 0.14 -9.57
C ALA A 149 8.30 1.27 -8.63
N ALA A 150 8.81 1.32 -7.40
CA ALA A 150 8.36 2.24 -6.36
C ALA A 150 9.47 3.17 -5.85
N GLY A 151 10.72 2.69 -5.80
CA GLY A 151 11.85 3.42 -5.25
C GLY A 151 13.20 2.92 -5.76
N ASN A 152 14.27 3.28 -5.07
CA ASN A 152 15.65 3.04 -5.51
C ASN A 152 16.36 1.94 -4.72
N LEU A 153 15.97 1.73 -3.46
CA LEU A 153 16.51 0.68 -2.61
C LEU A 153 15.44 0.20 -1.62
N TRP A 154 15.63 -1.00 -1.07
CA TRP A 154 14.67 -1.62 -0.17
C TRP A 154 15.34 -2.49 0.87
N ARG A 155 14.92 -2.34 2.12
CA ARG A 155 15.33 -3.18 3.23
C ARG A 155 14.90 -4.63 2.99
N THR A 156 15.87 -5.53 3.03
CA THR A 156 15.68 -6.96 2.76
C THR A 156 15.46 -7.78 4.02
N THR A 157 15.83 -7.25 5.17
CA THR A 157 15.78 -7.91 6.48
C THR A 157 15.30 -6.94 7.57
N PRO A 158 14.86 -7.44 8.74
CA PRO A 158 14.73 -6.64 9.95
C PRO A 158 16.05 -5.95 10.33
N ASP A 159 15.98 -5.06 11.33
CA ASP A 159 17.13 -4.29 11.81
C ASP A 159 18.28 -5.19 12.29
N ILE A 160 19.49 -4.82 11.88
CA ILE A 160 20.70 -5.49 12.30
C ILE A 160 20.98 -5.23 13.81
N GLN A 161 21.65 -6.18 14.43
CA GLN A 161 22.20 -6.03 15.77
C GLN A 161 23.71 -6.22 15.71
N ALA A 162 24.43 -5.48 16.54
CA ALA A 162 25.90 -5.48 16.58
C ALA A 162 26.47 -6.78 17.21
N ASN A 163 26.17 -7.92 16.58
CA ASN A 163 26.69 -9.24 16.90
C ASN A 163 26.81 -10.11 15.65
N TRP A 164 27.76 -11.02 15.63
CA TRP A 164 28.10 -11.83 14.45
C TRP A 164 26.94 -12.68 13.95
N LYS A 165 26.09 -13.19 14.83
CA LYS A 165 24.92 -13.97 14.44
C LYS A 165 23.93 -13.16 13.60
N SER A 166 23.74 -11.88 13.95
CA SER A 166 22.88 -10.99 13.19
C SER A 166 23.48 -10.67 11.82
N VAL A 167 24.78 -10.39 11.76
CA VAL A 167 25.53 -10.14 10.52
C VAL A 167 25.40 -11.31 9.55
N LEU A 168 25.72 -12.53 10.02
CA LEU A 168 25.61 -13.76 9.21
C LEU A 168 24.18 -14.01 8.74
N GLY A 169 23.20 -13.87 9.62
CA GLY A 169 21.80 -14.10 9.26
C GLY A 169 21.32 -13.16 8.16
N ILE A 170 21.73 -11.90 8.19
CA ILE A 170 21.43 -10.90 7.14
C ILE A 170 22.17 -11.25 5.85
N TYR A 171 23.45 -11.60 5.94
CA TYR A 171 24.24 -12.02 4.78
C TYR A 171 23.63 -13.23 4.05
N GLU A 172 23.25 -14.27 4.78
CA GLU A 172 22.65 -15.49 4.22
C GLU A 172 21.34 -15.21 3.46
N VAL A 173 20.55 -14.26 3.92
CA VAL A 173 19.35 -13.81 3.19
C VAL A 173 19.75 -13.11 1.90
N ASN A 174 20.71 -12.18 1.97
CA ASN A 174 21.04 -11.29 0.87
C ASN A 174 21.85 -11.96 -0.25
N VAL A 175 22.65 -12.99 0.07
CA VAL A 175 23.43 -13.71 -0.94
C VAL A 175 22.56 -14.30 -2.06
N ASN A 176 21.30 -14.63 -1.78
CA ASN A 176 20.35 -15.15 -2.76
C ASN A 176 19.54 -14.05 -3.48
N LEU A 177 19.67 -12.81 -3.04
CA LEU A 177 18.92 -11.67 -3.58
C LEU A 177 19.71 -10.82 -4.57
N PHE A 178 20.99 -11.15 -4.83
CA PHE A 178 21.88 -10.37 -5.70
C PHE A 178 21.27 -10.04 -7.07
N LYS A 179 20.47 -10.97 -7.63
CA LYS A 179 19.82 -10.82 -8.94
C LYS A 179 18.78 -9.71 -9.00
N TYR A 180 18.36 -9.19 -7.86
CA TYR A 180 17.38 -8.10 -7.77
C TYR A 180 18.06 -6.73 -7.61
N SER A 181 19.38 -6.70 -7.43
CA SER A 181 20.17 -5.47 -7.40
C SER A 181 20.73 -5.13 -8.76
N GLY A 182 20.76 -3.86 -9.08
CA GLY A 182 21.34 -3.34 -10.31
C GLY A 182 21.40 -1.82 -10.30
N LYS A 183 21.79 -1.21 -11.41
CA LYS A 183 21.93 0.24 -11.50
C LYS A 183 20.59 0.93 -11.18
N GLY A 184 20.60 1.74 -10.12
CA GLY A 184 19.43 2.49 -9.65
C GLY A 184 18.45 1.70 -8.78
N ASN A 185 18.72 0.41 -8.52
CA ASN A 185 17.85 -0.49 -7.76
C ASN A 185 18.68 -1.41 -6.87
N TRP A 186 18.61 -1.25 -5.55
CA TRP A 186 19.54 -1.91 -4.63
C TRP A 186 18.83 -2.63 -3.49
N ASN A 187 19.28 -3.84 -3.20
CA ASN A 187 18.99 -4.49 -1.94
C ASN A 187 19.70 -3.72 -0.82
N ASP A 188 19.00 -3.44 0.25
CA ASP A 188 19.54 -2.80 1.44
C ASP A 188 19.53 -3.83 2.58
N PRO A 189 20.69 -4.39 2.94
CA PRO A 189 20.77 -5.37 4.04
C PRO A 189 20.75 -4.74 5.43
N ASP A 190 20.68 -3.43 5.53
CA ASP A 190 20.81 -2.58 6.68
C ASP A 190 22.22 -1.96 6.82
N MET A 191 22.41 -1.25 7.92
CA MET A 191 23.63 -0.54 8.24
C MET A 191 24.77 -1.51 8.57
N LEU A 192 26.00 -1.03 8.42
CA LEU A 192 27.18 -1.70 8.96
C LEU A 192 27.31 -1.39 10.46
N GLU A 193 27.58 -2.41 11.24
CA GLU A 193 27.80 -2.29 12.68
C GLU A 193 29.28 -2.38 13.08
N VAL A 194 30.17 -2.03 12.16
CA VAL A 194 31.63 -2.10 12.35
C VAL A 194 32.03 -1.23 13.54
N GLY A 195 32.70 -1.84 14.51
CA GLY A 195 33.15 -1.18 15.73
C GLY A 195 32.09 -1.09 16.84
N ASN A 196 30.88 -1.57 16.60
CA ASN A 196 29.80 -1.54 17.58
C ASN A 196 29.60 -2.89 18.29
N GLY A 197 29.02 -2.83 19.49
CA GLY A 197 28.55 -3.99 20.24
C GLY A 197 29.63 -5.02 20.55
N ASP A 198 29.27 -6.29 20.40
CA ASP A 198 30.08 -7.45 20.83
C ASP A 198 30.93 -8.04 19.67
N LEU A 199 31.05 -7.35 18.54
CA LEU A 199 31.86 -7.83 17.42
C LEU A 199 33.35 -7.81 17.76
N THR A 200 34.00 -8.96 17.59
CA THR A 200 35.45 -9.08 17.73
C THR A 200 36.19 -8.31 16.63
N ALA A 201 37.49 -8.09 16.80
CA ALA A 201 38.31 -7.44 15.77
C ALA A 201 38.33 -8.20 14.44
N GLU A 202 38.21 -9.52 14.48
CA GLU A 202 38.16 -10.39 13.30
C GLU A 202 36.82 -10.31 12.60
N GLU A 203 35.72 -10.35 13.35
CA GLU A 203 34.35 -10.18 12.84
C GLU A 203 34.16 -8.78 12.22
N ASN A 204 34.68 -7.75 12.87
CA ASN A 204 34.66 -6.40 12.32
C ASN A 204 35.44 -6.25 10.99
N ARG A 205 36.47 -7.04 10.78
CA ARG A 205 37.22 -7.06 9.51
C ARG A 205 36.49 -7.85 8.42
N SER A 206 35.65 -8.78 8.82
CA SER A 206 34.90 -9.67 7.90
C SER A 206 33.54 -9.10 7.51
N HIS A 207 33.02 -8.14 8.32
CA HIS A 207 31.76 -7.43 8.08
C HIS A 207 31.97 -6.33 7.04
#